data_3ef98ada79609b84e9da8fd0c23605a5
#
_entry.id   3ef98ada79609b84e9da8fd0c23605a5
#
_cell.length_a   1.000
_cell.length_b   1.000
_cell.length_c   1.000
_cell.angle_alpha   90.00
_cell.angle_beta   90.00
_cell.angle_gamma   90.00
#
_symmetry.space_group_name_H-M   'P 1'
#
loop_
_entity.id
_entity.type
_entity.pdbx_description
1 polymer ?
#
loop_
_entity_poly.entity_id
_entity_poly.type
_entity_poly.pdbx_seq_one_letter_code
_entity_poly.pdbx_strand_id
1 'polypeptide(L)'
;MFGFRKRQKQYNDIFDQSVVVLDETFPQFILSVYNERANARGNNYKCDATIMLYPNGKQPLHFARKWKDKRALYTVLNVMKHHWVAVKVDLNLCKLIVFDCNISANDDETIQKAMEPLCTMIPIILKQTEWFTKLGASLESPWPYVRETNLPQNW
;
A
#
# COMPACT_ATOMS: atom_id res chain seq x y z
N MET A 1 -12.34 -3.23 7.35
CA MET A 1 -11.02 -3.92 7.31
C MET A 1 -10.91 -5.06 8.30
N PHE A 2 -11.18 -4.85 9.58
CA PHE A 2 -11.09 -5.90 10.62
C PHE A 2 -11.93 -7.15 10.30
N GLY A 3 -13.19 -6.97 9.91
CA GLY A 3 -14.08 -8.09 9.57
C GLY A 3 -13.62 -8.93 8.39
N PHE A 4 -13.05 -8.30 7.35
CA PHE A 4 -12.50 -9.00 6.19
C PHE A 4 -11.29 -9.86 6.59
N ARG A 5 -10.34 -9.30 7.32
CA ARG A 5 -9.14 -10.01 7.78
C ARG A 5 -9.47 -11.18 8.71
N LYS A 6 -10.45 -11.00 9.59
CA LYS A 6 -10.96 -12.09 10.44
C LYS A 6 -11.51 -13.24 9.61
N ARG A 7 -12.32 -12.95 8.59
CA ARG A 7 -12.88 -13.94 7.66
C ARG A 7 -11.78 -14.61 6.82
N GLN A 8 -10.83 -13.86 6.32
CA GLN A 8 -9.69 -14.40 5.57
C GLN A 8 -8.89 -15.42 6.39
N LYS A 9 -8.70 -15.16 7.68
CA LYS A 9 -8.04 -16.09 8.61
C LYS A 9 -8.90 -17.31 8.94
N GLN A 10 -10.20 -17.11 9.11
CA GLN A 10 -11.14 -18.16 9.50
C GLN A 10 -11.49 -19.11 8.35
N TYR A 11 -11.53 -18.59 7.13
CA TYR A 11 -11.92 -19.30 5.92
C TYR A 11 -10.80 -19.23 4.88
N ASN A 12 -9.65 -19.74 5.25
CA ASN A 12 -8.43 -19.66 4.44
C ASN A 12 -8.49 -20.47 3.14
N ASP A 13 -9.40 -21.41 3.04
CA ASP A 13 -9.69 -22.21 1.85
C ASP A 13 -10.59 -21.50 0.82
N ILE A 14 -11.31 -20.46 1.25
CA ILE A 14 -12.24 -19.69 0.40
C ILE A 14 -11.59 -18.36 -0.04
N PHE A 15 -10.87 -17.71 0.88
CA PHE A 15 -10.26 -16.41 0.60
C PHE A 15 -8.87 -16.55 -0.02
N ASP A 16 -8.59 -15.69 -0.99
CA ASP A 16 -7.30 -15.63 -1.66
C ASP A 16 -6.16 -15.35 -0.67
N GLN A 17 -5.30 -16.35 -0.49
CA GLN A 17 -4.16 -16.28 0.42
C GLN A 17 -2.94 -15.62 -0.22
N SER A 18 -2.98 -15.34 -1.54
CA SER A 18 -1.91 -14.66 -2.26
C SER A 18 -1.91 -13.14 -2.08
N VAL A 19 -2.88 -12.60 -1.34
CA VAL A 19 -2.99 -11.17 -1.05
C VAL A 19 -2.87 -10.89 0.43
N VAL A 20 -2.42 -9.67 0.76
CA VAL A 20 -2.37 -9.16 2.13
C VAL A 20 -3.29 -7.95 2.22
N VAL A 21 -4.16 -7.94 3.24
CA VAL A 21 -5.00 -6.79 3.53
C VAL A 21 -4.42 -6.06 4.74
N LEU A 22 -3.96 -4.84 4.49
CA LEU A 22 -3.39 -3.95 5.50
C LEU A 22 -4.48 -3.14 6.18
N ASP A 23 -4.17 -2.58 7.33
CA ASP A 23 -5.09 -1.71 8.06
C ASP A 23 -5.08 -0.27 7.55
N GLU A 24 -5.99 0.50 8.04
CA GLU A 24 -6.15 1.93 7.74
C GLU A 24 -5.04 2.79 8.35
N THR A 25 -4.27 2.26 9.28
CA THR A 25 -3.14 2.98 9.89
C THR A 25 -1.88 2.88 9.03
N PHE A 26 -1.78 1.87 8.17
CA PHE A 26 -0.62 1.68 7.30
C PHE A 26 -0.31 2.91 6.43
N PRO A 27 -1.27 3.54 5.72
CA PRO A 27 -0.97 4.75 4.97
C PRO A 27 -0.50 5.93 5.82
N GLN A 28 -0.92 6.00 7.09
CA GLN A 28 -0.47 7.04 8.02
C GLN A 28 1.00 6.83 8.41
N PHE A 29 1.42 5.58 8.64
CA PHE A 29 2.82 5.24 8.85
C PHE A 29 3.66 5.56 7.60
N ILE A 30 3.14 5.23 6.41
CA ILE A 30 3.80 5.55 5.15
C ILE A 30 4.00 7.06 5.00
N LEU A 31 3.00 7.87 5.31
CA LEU A 31 3.11 9.33 5.26
C LEU A 31 4.17 9.85 6.24
N SER A 32 4.23 9.29 7.44
CA SER A 32 5.24 9.65 8.44
C SER A 32 6.66 9.39 7.93
N VAL A 33 6.94 8.18 7.45
CA VAL A 33 8.27 7.83 6.93
C VAL A 33 8.61 8.56 5.63
N TYR A 34 7.62 8.89 4.81
CA TYR A 34 7.78 9.73 3.62
C TYR A 34 8.26 11.15 4.00
N ASN A 35 7.65 11.76 5.00
CA ASN A 35 8.03 13.07 5.49
C ASN A 35 9.42 13.05 6.16
N GLU A 36 9.74 12.01 6.92
CA GLU A 36 11.08 11.83 7.50
C GLU A 36 12.15 11.73 6.40
N ARG A 37 11.88 10.94 5.35
CA ARG A 37 12.80 10.82 4.21
C ARG A 37 13.01 12.15 3.50
N ALA A 38 11.97 12.95 3.31
CA ALA A 38 12.07 14.26 2.68
C ALA A 38 12.96 15.22 3.48
N ASN A 39 13.02 15.05 4.81
CA ASN A 39 13.86 15.84 5.70
C ASN A 39 15.26 15.25 5.91
N ALA A 40 15.50 14.00 5.51
CA ALA A 40 16.80 13.36 5.62
C ALA A 40 17.76 13.87 4.55
N ARG A 41 18.98 14.22 4.98
CA ARG A 41 20.05 14.63 4.06
C ARG A 41 20.76 13.38 3.53
N GLY A 42 20.68 13.13 2.23
CA GLY A 42 21.46 12.09 1.53
C GLY A 42 20.64 10.90 1.00
N ASN A 43 21.28 10.12 0.11
CA ASN A 43 20.63 9.03 -0.63
C ASN A 43 20.52 7.70 0.13
N ASN A 44 20.97 7.61 1.38
CA ASN A 44 21.02 6.39 2.17
C ASN A 44 19.94 6.33 3.24
N TYR A 45 18.71 6.74 2.89
CA TYR A 45 17.59 6.61 3.81
C TYR A 45 17.31 5.13 4.14
N LYS A 46 17.33 4.79 5.43
CA LYS A 46 16.87 3.48 5.91
C LYS A 46 15.49 3.64 6.53
N CYS A 47 14.58 2.74 6.17
CA CYS A 47 13.28 2.67 6.80
C CYS A 47 13.40 2.35 8.28
N ASP A 48 12.57 3.00 9.06
CA ASP A 48 12.40 2.71 10.48
C ASP A 48 12.02 1.23 10.68
N ALA A 49 12.51 0.67 11.80
CA ALA A 49 12.20 -0.70 12.19
C ALA A 49 10.68 -0.94 12.32
N THR A 50 9.90 0.08 12.68
CA THR A 50 8.45 -0.01 12.84
C THR A 50 7.74 -0.26 11.51
N ILE A 51 8.11 0.46 10.44
CA ILE A 51 7.50 0.23 9.13
C ILE A 51 7.90 -1.14 8.55
N MET A 52 9.09 -1.62 8.85
CA MET A 52 9.58 -2.93 8.41
C MET A 52 8.86 -4.11 9.08
N LEU A 53 8.09 -3.87 10.13
CA LEU A 53 7.24 -4.89 10.74
C LEU A 53 6.12 -5.35 9.78
N TYR A 54 5.65 -4.49 8.88
CA TYR A 54 4.61 -4.83 7.90
C TYR A 54 5.08 -5.89 6.89
N PRO A 55 6.14 -5.68 6.10
CA PRO A 55 6.57 -6.69 5.14
C PRO A 55 7.07 -7.98 5.80
N ASN A 56 7.54 -7.90 7.05
CA ASN A 56 7.99 -9.06 7.81
C ASN A 56 6.85 -9.86 8.48
N GLY A 57 5.60 -9.44 8.31
CA GLY A 57 4.44 -10.15 8.82
C GLY A 57 4.24 -10.05 10.33
N LYS A 58 4.66 -8.94 10.94
CA LYS A 58 4.50 -8.65 12.36
C LYS A 58 3.47 -7.54 12.64
N GLN A 59 3.07 -6.81 11.62
CA GLN A 59 1.99 -5.83 11.64
C GLN A 59 1.03 -6.02 10.45
N PRO A 60 -0.27 -5.71 10.60
CA PRO A 60 -0.96 -5.33 11.83
C PRO A 60 -1.10 -6.52 12.81
N LEU A 61 -1.07 -6.21 14.08
CA LEU A 61 -1.14 -7.23 15.14
C LEU A 61 -2.39 -8.11 14.98
N HIS A 62 -2.28 -9.42 15.24
CA HIS A 62 -3.29 -10.47 15.07
C HIS A 62 -3.63 -10.86 13.62
N PHE A 63 -3.40 -10.02 12.63
CA PHE A 63 -3.73 -10.27 11.21
C PHE A 63 -2.53 -10.08 10.29
N ALA A 64 -1.35 -10.03 10.87
CA ALA A 64 -0.12 -9.84 10.14
C ALA A 64 0.19 -11.01 9.21
N ARG A 65 0.65 -10.69 8.00
CA ARG A 65 1.10 -11.66 7.01
C ARG A 65 2.36 -11.14 6.35
N LYS A 66 3.34 -12.01 6.13
CA LYS A 66 4.52 -11.66 5.34
C LYS A 66 4.11 -11.31 3.92
N TRP A 67 4.74 -10.31 3.36
CA TRP A 67 4.51 -9.91 1.97
C TRP A 67 5.24 -10.81 0.96
N LYS A 68 6.23 -11.56 1.44
CA LYS A 68 6.97 -12.49 0.59
C LYS A 68 6.04 -13.47 -0.09
N ASP A 69 6.25 -13.68 -1.39
CA ASP A 69 5.47 -14.58 -2.25
C ASP A 69 3.98 -14.19 -2.40
N LYS A 70 3.63 -12.96 -2.05
CA LYS A 70 2.30 -12.40 -2.30
C LYS A 70 2.27 -11.66 -3.64
N ARG A 71 1.10 -11.67 -4.28
CA ARG A 71 0.89 -10.96 -5.54
C ARG A 71 0.41 -9.53 -5.37
N ALA A 72 -0.26 -9.22 -4.27
CA ALA A 72 -0.81 -7.90 -4.02
C ALA A 72 -1.00 -7.58 -2.53
N LEU A 73 -0.96 -6.29 -2.24
CA LEU A 73 -1.37 -5.72 -0.96
C LEU A 73 -2.60 -4.85 -1.20
N TYR A 74 -3.52 -4.83 -0.25
CA TYR A 74 -4.69 -3.94 -0.28
C TYR A 74 -4.71 -3.09 0.98
N THR A 75 -5.02 -1.83 0.82
CA THR A 75 -5.24 -0.89 1.91
C THR A 75 -6.33 0.10 1.55
N VAL A 76 -6.71 0.95 2.49
CA VAL A 76 -7.63 2.07 2.26
C VAL A 76 -6.90 3.36 2.56
N LEU A 77 -7.15 4.37 1.77
CA LEU A 77 -6.58 5.70 1.91
C LEU A 77 -7.70 6.71 2.13
N ASN A 78 -7.59 7.52 3.18
CA ASN A 78 -8.51 8.61 3.45
C ASN A 78 -7.99 9.89 2.80
N VAL A 79 -8.61 10.27 1.70
CA VAL A 79 -8.24 11.46 0.94
C VAL A 79 -8.91 12.68 1.55
N MET A 80 -8.12 13.70 1.89
CA MET A 80 -8.61 14.96 2.50
C MET A 80 -9.48 14.76 3.75
N LYS A 81 -9.31 13.65 4.46
CA LYS A 81 -10.04 13.27 5.70
C LYS A 81 -11.54 13.03 5.55
N HIS A 82 -12.07 12.93 4.34
CA HIS A 82 -13.52 12.72 4.13
C HIS A 82 -13.88 11.80 2.96
N HIS A 83 -12.91 11.36 2.18
CA HIS A 83 -13.17 10.42 1.09
C HIS A 83 -12.24 9.22 1.17
N TRP A 84 -12.81 8.02 1.26
CA TRP A 84 -12.07 6.77 1.31
C TRP A 84 -11.97 6.14 -0.07
N VAL A 85 -10.77 5.80 -0.45
CA VAL A 85 -10.48 5.02 -1.66
C VAL A 85 -9.78 3.72 -1.28
N ALA A 86 -10.01 2.67 -2.04
CA ALA A 86 -9.25 1.43 -1.91
C ALA A 86 -8.00 1.50 -2.79
N VAL A 87 -6.91 0.97 -2.30
CA VAL A 87 -5.64 0.93 -3.03
C VAL A 87 -5.14 -0.50 -3.09
N LYS A 88 -4.85 -0.97 -4.30
CA LYS A 88 -4.12 -2.21 -4.56
C LYS A 88 -2.68 -1.87 -4.92
N VAL A 89 -1.75 -2.49 -4.23
CA VAL A 89 -0.34 -2.52 -4.62
C VAL A 89 -0.11 -3.83 -5.37
N ASP A 90 0.08 -3.76 -6.67
CA ASP A 90 0.37 -4.94 -7.48
C ASP A 90 1.87 -5.22 -7.46
N LEU A 91 2.26 -6.24 -6.69
CA LEU A 91 3.67 -6.60 -6.52
C LEU A 91 4.25 -7.28 -7.76
N ASN A 92 3.40 -7.83 -8.63
CA ASN A 92 3.84 -8.45 -9.88
C ASN A 92 4.11 -7.41 -10.96
N LEU A 93 3.25 -6.40 -11.06
CA LEU A 93 3.33 -5.34 -12.05
C LEU A 93 4.09 -4.10 -11.57
N CYS A 94 4.50 -4.07 -10.29
CA CYS A 94 5.19 -2.94 -9.67
C CYS A 94 4.46 -1.60 -9.90
N LYS A 95 3.16 -1.61 -9.66
CA LYS A 95 2.29 -0.44 -9.79
C LYS A 95 1.18 -0.45 -8.74
N LEU A 96 0.57 0.71 -8.52
CA LEU A 96 -0.58 0.86 -7.65
C LEU A 96 -1.83 1.11 -8.47
N ILE A 97 -2.98 0.69 -7.94
CA ILE A 97 -4.29 0.94 -8.54
C ILE A 97 -5.18 1.53 -7.44
N VAL A 98 -5.76 2.69 -7.72
CA VAL A 98 -6.75 3.36 -6.85
C VAL A 98 -8.13 3.04 -7.38
N PHE A 99 -8.94 2.41 -6.55
CA PHE A 99 -10.35 2.16 -6.84
C PHE A 99 -11.18 3.27 -6.20
N ASP A 100 -11.72 4.14 -7.03
CA ASP A 100 -12.44 5.34 -6.61
C ASP A 100 -13.89 5.26 -7.09
N CYS A 101 -14.80 5.01 -6.16
CA CYS A 101 -16.24 4.94 -6.43
C CYS A 101 -16.97 6.29 -6.32
N ASN A 102 -16.23 7.39 -6.13
CA ASN A 102 -16.77 8.75 -6.15
C ASN A 102 -15.76 9.72 -6.77
N ILE A 103 -15.62 9.65 -8.10
CA ILE A 103 -14.63 10.43 -8.85
C ILE A 103 -14.82 11.95 -8.74
N SER A 104 -16.04 12.39 -8.39
CA SER A 104 -16.34 13.82 -8.21
C SER A 104 -15.91 14.36 -6.86
N ALA A 105 -15.56 13.49 -5.90
CA ALA A 105 -15.17 13.92 -4.56
C ALA A 105 -13.81 14.64 -4.54
N ASN A 106 -12.90 14.24 -5.42
CA ASN A 106 -11.56 14.84 -5.52
C ASN A 106 -11.09 14.85 -6.98
N ASP A 107 -10.39 15.91 -7.35
CA ASP A 107 -9.71 15.99 -8.64
C ASP A 107 -8.46 15.07 -8.71
N ASP A 108 -7.92 14.93 -9.90
CA ASP A 108 -6.76 14.06 -10.14
C ASP A 108 -5.50 14.55 -9.42
N GLU A 109 -5.32 15.86 -9.27
CA GLU A 109 -4.19 16.43 -8.55
C GLU A 109 -4.24 16.08 -7.05
N THR A 110 -5.42 16.14 -6.44
CA THR A 110 -5.64 15.76 -5.04
C THR A 110 -5.36 14.28 -4.82
N ILE A 111 -5.84 13.42 -5.72
CA ILE A 111 -5.55 11.98 -5.67
C ILE A 111 -4.06 11.72 -5.85
N GLN A 112 -3.40 12.39 -6.78
CA GLN A 112 -1.96 12.26 -7.01
C GLN A 112 -1.16 12.60 -5.76
N LYS A 113 -1.45 13.71 -5.11
CA LYS A 113 -0.79 14.12 -3.86
C LYS A 113 -1.01 13.10 -2.73
N ALA A 114 -2.21 12.55 -2.64
CA ALA A 114 -2.53 11.54 -1.64
C ALA A 114 -1.81 10.19 -1.90
N MET A 115 -1.58 9.83 -3.17
CA MET A 115 -0.91 8.59 -3.57
C MET A 115 0.62 8.68 -3.53
N GLU A 116 1.19 9.86 -3.64
CA GLU A 116 2.64 10.07 -3.73
C GLU A 116 3.44 9.36 -2.63
N PRO A 117 3.05 9.43 -1.33
CA PRO A 117 3.76 8.71 -0.28
C PRO A 117 3.78 7.19 -0.49
N LEU A 118 2.67 6.59 -0.88
CA LEU A 118 2.59 5.15 -1.15
C LEU A 118 3.45 4.76 -2.36
N CYS A 119 3.32 5.49 -3.45
CA CYS A 119 4.08 5.24 -4.67
C CYS A 119 5.60 5.36 -4.45
N THR A 120 6.01 6.28 -3.58
CA THR A 120 7.43 6.52 -3.28
C THR A 120 7.98 5.50 -2.29
N MET A 121 7.26 5.22 -1.20
CA MET A 121 7.81 4.45 -0.10
C MET A 121 7.71 2.93 -0.28
N ILE A 122 6.69 2.43 -0.98
CA ILE A 122 6.52 0.98 -1.18
C ILE A 122 7.75 0.35 -1.85
N PRO A 123 8.25 0.84 -2.99
CA PRO A 123 9.46 0.27 -3.60
C PRO A 123 10.69 0.38 -2.71
N ILE A 124 10.83 1.45 -1.93
CA ILE A 124 11.94 1.64 -0.99
C ILE A 124 11.88 0.58 0.13
N ILE A 125 10.70 0.34 0.70
CA ILE A 125 10.48 -0.68 1.72
C ILE A 125 10.81 -2.07 1.16
N LEU A 126 10.30 -2.40 -0.02
CA LEU A 126 10.54 -3.69 -0.67
C LEU A 126 12.02 -3.93 -0.96
N LYS A 127 12.74 -2.91 -1.41
CA LYS A 127 14.19 -2.98 -1.63
C LYS A 127 14.96 -3.32 -0.36
N GLN A 128 14.49 -2.86 0.79
CA GLN A 128 15.14 -3.11 2.09
C GLN A 128 14.77 -4.47 2.70
N THR A 129 13.80 -5.19 2.14
CA THR A 129 13.46 -6.56 2.61
C THR A 129 14.47 -7.61 2.19
N GLU A 130 15.29 -7.35 1.17
CA GLU A 130 16.27 -8.26 0.57
C GLU A 130 15.67 -9.49 -0.15
N TRP A 131 14.44 -9.90 0.15
CA TRP A 131 13.78 -11.03 -0.53
C TRP A 131 12.97 -10.63 -1.77
N PHE A 132 12.72 -9.34 -1.97
CA PHE A 132 11.99 -8.87 -3.14
C PHE A 132 12.94 -8.78 -4.35
N THR A 133 12.99 -9.85 -5.11
CA THR A 133 13.78 -9.95 -6.33
C THR A 133 12.87 -10.26 -7.49
N LYS A 134 12.47 -9.25 -8.24
CA LYS A 134 11.73 -9.45 -9.48
C LYS A 134 12.63 -9.14 -10.66
N LEU A 135 12.83 -10.14 -11.53
CA LEU A 135 13.54 -9.95 -12.79
C LEU A 135 12.83 -8.89 -13.65
N GLY A 136 13.55 -7.86 -14.03
CA GLY A 136 13.03 -6.75 -14.83
C GLY A 136 12.09 -5.78 -14.09
N ALA A 137 11.80 -6.01 -12.82
CA ALA A 137 11.07 -5.05 -12.01
C ALA A 137 12.06 -4.02 -11.44
N SER A 138 11.86 -2.79 -11.79
CA SER A 138 12.56 -1.68 -11.18
C SER A 138 12.07 -1.49 -9.74
N LEU A 139 12.96 -1.60 -8.76
CA LEU A 139 12.71 -1.11 -7.41
C LEU A 139 12.94 0.41 -7.32
N GLU A 140 12.98 1.05 -8.46
CA GLU A 140 13.10 2.50 -8.57
C GLU A 140 11.81 3.17 -8.13
N SER A 141 11.96 4.13 -7.26
CA SER A 141 10.86 4.95 -6.76
C SER A 141 10.71 6.23 -7.62
N PRO A 142 9.50 6.73 -7.83
CA PRO A 142 8.21 6.15 -7.40
C PRO A 142 7.67 5.11 -8.37
N TRP A 143 6.84 4.19 -7.88
CA TRP A 143 6.03 3.35 -8.75
C TRP A 143 4.85 4.14 -9.35
N PRO A 144 4.43 3.82 -10.58
CA PRO A 144 3.26 4.45 -11.18
C PRO A 144 1.97 3.99 -10.51
N TYR A 145 0.92 4.80 -10.63
CA TYR A 145 -0.42 4.39 -10.25
C TYR A 145 -1.44 4.69 -11.35
N VAL A 146 -2.55 3.98 -11.31
CA VAL A 146 -3.73 4.19 -12.16
C VAL A 146 -4.93 4.44 -11.26
N ARG A 147 -5.73 5.47 -11.56
CA ARG A 147 -7.03 5.68 -10.95
C ARG A 147 -8.09 4.93 -11.76
N GLU A 148 -8.61 3.85 -11.19
CA GLU A 148 -9.71 3.10 -11.81
C GLU A 148 -11.03 3.79 -11.51
N THR A 149 -11.68 4.25 -12.56
CA THR A 149 -12.94 5.01 -12.48
C THR A 149 -14.12 4.26 -13.10
N ASN A 150 -13.85 3.13 -13.76
CA ASN A 150 -14.91 2.29 -14.33
C ASN A 150 -15.56 1.38 -13.26
N LEU A 151 -16.03 2.00 -12.21
CA LEU A 151 -16.67 1.38 -11.06
C LEU A 151 -18.07 1.96 -10.86
N PRO A 152 -18.98 1.22 -10.21
CA PRO A 152 -20.22 1.81 -9.74
C PRO A 152 -19.93 3.04 -8.87
N GLN A 153 -20.50 4.17 -9.24
CA GLN A 153 -20.25 5.42 -8.51
C GLN A 153 -21.25 5.58 -7.36
N ASN A 154 -20.73 5.98 -6.21
CA ASN A 154 -21.53 6.37 -5.05
C ASN A 154 -21.86 7.87 -5.18
N TRP A 155 -23.13 8.15 -5.17
CA TRP A 155 -23.67 9.52 -5.25
C TRP A 155 -23.97 10.10 -3.88
#